data_cccc96c0faa61313226f2c3f71fd401d
#
_entry.id   cccc96c0faa61313226f2c3f71fd401d
#
_cell.length_a   1.000
_cell.length_b   1.000
_cell.length_c   1.000
_cell.angle_alpha   90.00
_cell.angle_beta   90.00
_cell.angle_gamma   90.00
#
_symmetry.space_group_name_H-M   'P 1'
#
loop_
_entity.id
_entity.type
_entity.pdbx_description
1 polymer ?
#
loop_
_entity_poly.entity_id
_entity_poly.type
_entity_poly.pdbx_seq_one_letter_code
_entity_poly.pdbx_strand_id
1 'polypeptide(L)'
;MEHYDIAIIGTGPAGLSAALTAKIRNKKILLLGSAGLSEKVEKAHTVQNYLGLPAVSGADMKQAFLQHIRQMDITITEKKVNTIYPMGDFFGIQMGMEMAQA
;
A
#
# COMPACT_ATOMS: atom_id res chain seq x y z
N MET A 1 8.89 16.91 -10.57
CA MET A 1 8.91 15.63 -9.82
C MET A 1 8.14 15.82 -8.51
N GLU A 2 7.12 15.03 -8.29
CA GLU A 2 6.30 15.18 -7.09
C GLU A 2 7.00 14.62 -5.85
N HIS A 3 6.87 15.34 -4.75
CA HIS A 3 7.53 14.97 -3.49
C HIS A 3 6.50 14.49 -2.47
N TYR A 4 6.80 13.36 -1.84
CA TYR A 4 5.98 12.74 -0.80
C TYR A 4 6.76 12.64 0.51
N ASP A 5 6.04 12.56 1.61
CA ASP A 5 6.67 12.30 2.91
C ASP A 5 7.10 10.84 3.01
N ILE A 6 6.27 9.94 2.51
CA ILE A 6 6.50 8.50 2.60
C ILE A 6 6.02 7.83 1.30
N ALA A 7 6.86 6.97 0.75
CA ALA A 7 6.44 6.06 -0.32
C ALA A 7 6.33 4.64 0.26
N ILE A 8 5.21 4.01 -0.02
CA ILE A 8 4.92 2.65 0.42
C ILE A 8 4.81 1.77 -0.81
N ILE A 9 5.65 0.76 -0.90
CA ILE A 9 5.71 -0.14 -2.04
C ILE A 9 5.15 -1.49 -1.63
N GLY A 10 3.95 -1.77 -2.08
CA GLY A 10 3.22 -2.98 -1.78
C GLY A 10 1.86 -2.69 -1.18
N THR A 11 0.86 -3.45 -1.63
CA THR A 11 -0.54 -3.31 -1.20
C THR A 11 -1.06 -4.57 -0.51
N GLY A 12 -0.16 -5.29 0.13
CA GLY A 12 -0.53 -6.33 1.07
C GLY A 12 -0.95 -5.73 2.41
N PRO A 13 -1.29 -6.56 3.41
CA PRO A 13 -1.75 -6.07 4.71
C PRO A 13 -0.78 -5.09 5.38
N ALA A 14 0.51 -5.34 5.30
CA ALA A 14 1.52 -4.47 5.90
C ALA A 14 1.55 -3.08 5.25
N GLY A 15 1.54 -3.05 3.91
CA GLY A 15 1.55 -1.78 3.16
C GLY A 15 0.29 -0.96 3.38
N LEU A 16 -0.86 -1.60 3.38
CA LEU A 16 -2.14 -0.93 3.64
C LEU A 16 -2.22 -0.40 5.07
N SER A 17 -1.72 -1.16 6.03
CA SER A 17 -1.67 -0.73 7.44
C SER A 17 -0.74 0.48 7.62
N ALA A 18 0.42 0.46 6.97
CA ALA A 18 1.35 1.59 6.98
C ALA A 18 0.72 2.85 6.37
N ALA A 19 0.01 2.70 5.25
CA ALA A 19 -0.68 3.80 4.59
C ALA A 19 -1.76 4.41 5.48
N LEU A 20 -2.53 3.57 6.16
CA LEU A 20 -3.56 4.00 7.08
C LEU A 20 -2.98 4.84 8.22
N THR A 21 -1.93 4.36 8.85
CA THR A 21 -1.26 5.07 9.95
C THR A 21 -0.66 6.39 9.47
N ALA A 22 -0.01 6.39 8.32
CA ALA A 22 0.57 7.61 7.76
C ALA A 22 -0.52 8.65 7.43
N LYS A 23 -1.65 8.22 6.90
CA LYS A 23 -2.79 9.09 6.62
C LYS A 23 -3.34 9.72 7.89
N ILE A 24 -3.51 8.95 8.95
CA ILE A 24 -3.96 9.44 10.25
C ILE A 24 -3.03 10.51 10.79
N ARG A 25 -1.73 10.38 10.51
CA ARG A 25 -0.71 11.35 10.94
C ARG A 25 -0.52 12.50 9.95
N ASN A 26 -1.43 12.64 8.99
CA ASN A 26 -1.42 13.72 7.99
C ASN A 26 -0.15 13.77 7.13
N LYS A 27 0.42 12.63 6.84
CA LYS A 27 1.56 12.55 5.94
C LYS A 27 1.09 12.46 4.49
N LYS A 28 1.83 13.07 3.59
CA LYS A 28 1.60 12.93 2.15
C LYS A 28 2.24 11.62 1.70
N ILE A 29 1.41 10.67 1.29
CA ILE A 29 1.86 9.32 0.96
C ILE A 29 1.71 9.00 -0.52
N LEU A 30 2.64 8.17 -1.02
CA LEU A 30 2.53 7.52 -2.32
C LEU A 30 2.45 6.01 -2.05
N LEU A 31 1.28 5.43 -2.30
CA LEU A 31 1.04 4.00 -2.09
C LEU A 31 1.04 3.32 -3.45
N LEU A 32 2.00 2.45 -3.67
CA LEU A 32 2.25 1.80 -4.96
C LEU A 32 1.98 0.30 -4.87
N GLY A 33 1.21 -0.21 -5.80
CA GLY A 33 0.93 -1.64 -5.88
C GLY A 33 -0.28 -1.93 -6.75
N SER A 34 -0.81 -3.15 -6.65
CA SER A 34 -2.03 -3.52 -7.35
C SER A 34 -3.26 -2.94 -6.64
N ALA A 35 -4.34 -2.71 -7.39
CA ALA A 35 -5.57 -2.10 -6.89
C ALA A 35 -6.32 -2.96 -5.88
N GLY A 36 -5.82 -4.13 -5.56
CA GLY A 36 -6.35 -5.02 -4.55
C GLY A 36 -5.23 -5.51 -3.65
N LEU A 37 -5.57 -6.43 -2.76
CA LEU A 37 -4.59 -7.12 -1.94
C LEU A 37 -3.74 -8.04 -2.81
N SER A 38 -2.59 -8.49 -2.26
CA SER A 38 -1.74 -9.45 -2.93
C SER A 38 -2.54 -10.71 -3.28
N GLU A 39 -2.17 -11.38 -4.37
CA GLU A 39 -2.81 -12.63 -4.79
C GLU A 39 -2.82 -13.69 -3.69
N LYS A 40 -1.79 -13.71 -2.85
CA LYS A 40 -1.71 -14.66 -1.74
C LYS A 40 -2.86 -14.52 -0.77
N VAL A 41 -3.26 -13.28 -0.46
CA VAL A 41 -4.38 -13.01 0.43
C VAL A 41 -5.69 -13.34 -0.27
N GLU A 42 -5.85 -12.92 -1.51
CA GLU A 42 -7.09 -13.13 -2.27
C GLU A 42 -7.39 -14.61 -2.49
N LYS A 43 -6.36 -15.43 -2.72
CA LYS A 43 -6.50 -16.87 -2.95
C LYS A 43 -6.61 -17.69 -1.67
N ALA A 44 -6.39 -17.12 -0.52
CA ALA A 44 -6.49 -17.83 0.75
C ALA A 44 -7.94 -18.17 1.04
N HIS A 45 -8.22 -19.46 1.30
CA HIS A 45 -9.57 -19.88 1.67
C HIS A 45 -9.96 -19.38 3.05
N THR A 46 -9.04 -19.49 4.02
CA THR A 46 -9.25 -19.03 5.39
C THR A 46 -7.94 -18.47 5.91
N VAL A 47 -8.00 -17.24 6.44
CA VAL A 47 -6.87 -16.60 7.11
C VAL A 47 -7.13 -16.70 8.62
N GLN A 48 -6.24 -17.36 9.35
CA GLN A 48 -6.39 -17.60 10.78
C GLN A 48 -5.37 -16.85 11.63
N ASN A 49 -4.33 -16.33 11.00
CA ASN A 49 -3.21 -15.71 11.70
C ASN A 49 -3.17 -14.19 11.56
N TYR A 50 -4.30 -13.58 11.22
CA TYR A 50 -4.40 -12.13 11.21
C TYR A 50 -5.07 -11.66 12.50
N LEU A 51 -4.33 -10.92 13.30
CA LEU A 51 -4.84 -10.47 14.61
C LEU A 51 -6.12 -9.66 14.45
N GLY A 52 -7.14 -10.02 15.21
CA GLY A 52 -8.46 -9.38 15.14
C GLY A 52 -9.43 -10.04 14.16
N LEU A 53 -8.95 -10.95 13.30
CA LEU A 53 -9.76 -11.68 12.33
C LEU A 53 -9.43 -13.18 12.47
N PRO A 54 -10.06 -13.88 13.42
CA PRO A 54 -9.65 -15.23 13.78
C PRO A 54 -9.91 -16.28 12.69
N ALA A 55 -10.89 -16.05 11.83
CA ALA A 55 -11.18 -16.93 10.71
C ALA A 55 -11.95 -16.13 9.66
N VAL A 56 -11.27 -15.69 8.62
CA VAL A 56 -11.85 -14.87 7.55
C VAL A 56 -11.37 -15.41 6.21
N SER A 57 -12.26 -15.42 5.20
CA SER A 57 -11.82 -15.75 3.85
C SER A 57 -10.91 -14.65 3.29
N GLY A 58 -10.01 -15.02 2.38
CA GLY A 58 -9.18 -14.03 1.70
C GLY A 58 -10.01 -12.99 0.97
N ALA A 59 -11.11 -13.40 0.36
CA ALA A 59 -12.03 -12.50 -0.34
C ALA A 59 -12.67 -11.48 0.61
N ASP A 60 -13.16 -11.92 1.77
CA ASP A 60 -13.76 -11.03 2.75
C ASP A 60 -12.73 -10.09 3.37
N MET A 61 -11.53 -10.58 3.61
CA MET A 61 -10.43 -9.76 4.10
C MET A 61 -10.07 -8.66 3.11
N LYS A 62 -10.00 -8.99 1.82
CA LYS A 62 -9.77 -8.03 0.74
C LYS A 62 -10.83 -6.94 0.75
N GLN A 63 -12.09 -7.31 0.82
CA GLN A 63 -13.20 -6.35 0.83
C GLN A 63 -13.14 -5.43 2.04
N ALA A 64 -12.87 -5.97 3.23
CA ALA A 64 -12.76 -5.17 4.45
C ALA A 64 -11.61 -4.15 4.35
N PHE A 65 -10.46 -4.56 3.86
CA PHE A 65 -9.30 -3.70 3.72
C PHE A 65 -9.52 -2.60 2.68
N LEU A 66 -10.06 -2.95 1.52
CA LEU A 66 -10.34 -1.97 0.46
C LEU A 66 -11.38 -0.95 0.91
N GLN A 67 -12.42 -1.39 1.62
CA GLN A 67 -13.41 -0.47 2.16
C GLN A 67 -12.79 0.50 3.16
N HIS A 68 -11.91 0.01 4.04
CA HIS A 68 -11.27 0.83 5.05
C HIS A 68 -10.39 1.93 4.42
N ILE A 69 -9.56 1.57 3.44
CA ILE A 69 -8.70 2.57 2.79
C ILE A 69 -9.51 3.58 1.98
N ARG A 70 -10.64 3.19 1.39
CA ARG A 70 -11.54 4.13 0.71
C ARG A 70 -12.16 5.13 1.68
N GLN A 71 -12.58 4.68 2.86
CA GLN A 71 -13.11 5.56 3.89
C GLN A 71 -12.11 6.59 4.38
N MET A 72 -10.82 6.28 4.28
CA MET A 72 -9.73 7.17 4.67
C MET A 72 -9.20 8.01 3.52
N ASP A 73 -9.85 7.98 2.35
CA ASP A 73 -9.41 8.68 1.15
C ASP A 73 -7.98 8.35 0.73
N ILE A 74 -7.60 7.07 0.87
CA ILE A 74 -6.29 6.59 0.45
C ILE A 74 -6.41 6.02 -0.96
N THR A 75 -5.55 6.48 -1.86
CA THR A 75 -5.51 6.05 -3.25
C THR A 75 -4.32 5.11 -3.48
N ILE A 76 -4.57 4.01 -4.17
CA ILE A 76 -3.52 3.12 -4.63
C ILE A 76 -3.09 3.57 -6.03
N THR A 77 -1.80 3.85 -6.19
CA THR A 77 -1.21 4.14 -7.49
C THR A 77 -0.74 2.84 -8.11
N GLU A 78 -1.38 2.43 -9.20
CA GLU A 78 -1.09 1.17 -9.87
C GLU A 78 0.08 1.31 -10.83
N LYS A 79 1.27 1.47 -10.27
CA LYS A 79 2.51 1.55 -11.03
C LYS A 79 3.55 0.65 -10.41
N LYS A 80 4.35 0.04 -11.27
CA LYS A 80 5.44 -0.83 -10.82
C LYS A 80 6.69 0.00 -10.57
N VAL A 81 7.30 -0.19 -9.41
CA VAL A 81 8.59 0.42 -9.09
C VAL A 81 9.70 -0.41 -9.73
N ASN A 82 10.53 0.25 -10.52
CA ASN A 82 11.67 -0.37 -11.17
C ASN A 82 12.93 -0.25 -10.31
N THR A 83 13.18 0.93 -9.76
CA THR A 83 14.41 1.23 -9.04
C THR A 83 14.15 2.30 -7.99
N ILE A 84 14.85 2.19 -6.88
CA ILE A 84 14.89 3.21 -5.83
C ILE A 84 16.32 3.72 -5.76
N TYR A 85 16.47 5.04 -5.85
CA TYR A 85 17.78 5.70 -5.80
C TYR A 85 17.93 6.46 -4.49
N PRO A 86 18.91 6.12 -3.64
CA PRO A 86 19.24 6.99 -2.50
C PRO A 86 19.92 8.25 -3.03
N MET A 87 19.33 9.40 -2.73
CA MET A 87 19.75 10.69 -3.26
C MET A 87 20.18 11.65 -2.13
N GLY A 88 20.68 11.14 -1.04
CA GLY A 88 21.06 11.94 0.13
C GLY A 88 19.86 12.23 1.02
N ASP A 89 19.25 13.38 0.87
CA ASP A 89 18.14 13.81 1.74
C ASP A 89 16.79 13.17 1.37
N PHE A 90 16.71 12.50 0.22
CA PHE A 90 15.48 11.89 -0.26
C PHE A 90 15.80 10.65 -1.09
N PHE A 91 14.75 9.93 -1.45
CA PHE A 91 14.83 8.79 -2.37
C PHE A 91 14.13 9.13 -3.68
N GLY A 92 14.74 8.78 -4.78
CA GLY A 92 14.12 8.80 -6.10
C GLY A 92 13.45 7.46 -6.37
N ILE A 93 12.19 7.47 -6.78
CA ILE A 93 11.43 6.25 -7.05
C ILE A 93 11.06 6.24 -8.51
N GLN A 94 11.64 5.31 -9.26
CA GLN A 94 11.40 5.19 -10.70
C GLN A 94 10.25 4.23 -10.97
N MET A 95 9.27 4.71 -11.71
CA MET A 95 8.07 3.98 -12.12
C MET A 95 7.95 4.07 -13.64
N GLY A 96 8.65 3.19 -14.35
CA GLY A 96 8.74 3.30 -15.81
C GLY A 96 9.45 4.57 -16.22
N MET A 97 8.76 5.47 -16.92
CA MET A 97 9.31 6.76 -17.35
C MET A 97 9.01 7.90 -16.37
N GLU A 98 8.30 7.61 -15.31
CA GLU A 98 7.98 8.60 -14.29
C GLU A 98 8.89 8.42 -13.07
N MET A 99 9.07 9.51 -12.32
CA MET A 99 9.85 9.48 -11.10
C MET A 99 9.18 10.32 -10.03
N ALA A 100 9.23 9.84 -8.79
CA ALA A 100 8.76 10.55 -7.62
C ALA A 100 9.88 10.63 -6.59
N GLN A 101 9.72 11.54 -5.63
CA GLN A 101 10.64 11.70 -4.50
C GLN A 101 9.92 11.38 -3.19
N ALA A 102 10.63 10.73 -2.31
CA ALA A 102 10.13 10.52 -0.96
C ALA A 102 11.25 10.54 0.09
#